data_28ba10fe65b08e8c6dbef9b3f7c0001f
#
_entry.id   28ba10fe65b08e8c6dbef9b3f7c0001f
#
_cell.length_a   1.000
_cell.length_b   1.000
_cell.length_c   1.000
_cell.angle_alpha   90.00
_cell.angle_beta   90.00
_cell.angle_gamma   90.00
#
_symmetry.space_group_name_H-M   'P 1'
#
loop_
_entity.id
_entity.type
_entity.pdbx_description
1 polymer ?
#
loop_
_entity_poly.entity_id
_entity_poly.type
_entity_poly.pdbx_seq_one_letter_code
_entity_poly.pdbx_strand_id
1 'polypeptide(L)'
;MNKNLSDFLQKPANVVAPLLLGCILEREINGKTIRVRIVETEAYDETDAASHSYKGKTPRTEIMFGDPGYLYVYFTYGMHYCCNVVTGKKGTGAAVLIRAVEPIEGEQYMQDIRPVSGVQLSNGPAKLCQALEIDKRLNGHDLSDGPLRLVLQDPVDSDLITQTKRVGISQAKDVLWRFYLTGNEYVSKV
;
A
#
# COMPACT_ATOMS: atom_id res chain seq x y z
N MET A 1 14.44 -1.65 12.37
CA MET A 1 12.95 -1.52 12.35
C MET A 1 12.45 -1.07 13.71
N ASN A 2 11.55 -0.11 13.77
CA ASN A 2 10.92 0.30 15.02
C ASN A 2 10.07 -0.89 15.54
N LYS A 3 10.34 -1.37 16.76
CA LYS A 3 9.67 -2.56 17.33
C LYS A 3 8.14 -2.45 17.30
N ASN A 4 7.61 -1.24 17.47
CA ASN A 4 6.17 -0.97 17.42
C ASN A 4 5.58 -1.19 16.00
N LEU A 5 6.29 -0.79 14.94
CA LEU A 5 5.83 -1.00 13.56
C LEU A 5 5.88 -2.48 13.16
N SER A 6 6.95 -3.19 13.53
CA SER A 6 7.07 -4.63 13.27
C SER A 6 5.96 -5.43 13.95
N ASP A 7 5.72 -5.18 15.24
CA ASP A 7 4.67 -5.87 16.01
C ASP A 7 3.27 -5.63 15.41
N PHE A 8 3.02 -4.40 14.97
CA PHE A 8 1.76 -4.03 14.30
C PHE A 8 1.57 -4.82 13.00
N LEU A 9 2.60 -4.94 12.18
CA LEU A 9 2.56 -5.53 10.85
C LEU A 9 2.72 -7.06 10.82
N GLN A 10 3.08 -7.73 11.94
CA GLN A 10 3.16 -9.20 12.03
C GLN A 10 1.80 -9.91 11.96
N LYS A 11 0.71 -9.19 12.03
CA LYS A 11 -0.65 -9.74 11.91
C LYS A 11 -0.95 -10.15 10.45
N PRO A 12 -1.95 -11.04 10.23
CA PRO A 12 -2.39 -11.41 8.88
C PRO A 12 -2.78 -10.19 8.03
N ALA A 13 -2.54 -10.25 6.71
CA ALA A 13 -2.78 -9.13 5.78
C ALA A 13 -4.22 -8.59 5.84
N ASN A 14 -5.22 -9.46 5.95
CA ASN A 14 -6.62 -9.07 6.05
C ASN A 14 -6.98 -8.36 7.36
N VAL A 15 -6.18 -8.55 8.41
CA VAL A 15 -6.30 -7.83 9.69
C VAL A 15 -5.57 -6.49 9.61
N VAL A 16 -4.39 -6.45 8.97
CA VAL A 16 -3.59 -5.23 8.83
C VAL A 16 -4.22 -4.24 7.84
N ALA A 17 -4.82 -4.74 6.76
CA ALA A 17 -5.32 -3.88 5.68
C ALA A 17 -6.29 -2.78 6.16
N PRO A 18 -7.35 -3.05 6.96
CA PRO A 18 -8.19 -1.99 7.50
C PRO A 18 -7.46 -1.09 8.52
N LEU A 19 -6.48 -1.62 9.26
CA LEU A 19 -5.72 -0.85 10.24
C LEU A 19 -4.71 0.12 9.61
N LEU A 20 -4.35 -0.06 8.34
CA LEU A 20 -3.50 0.87 7.59
C LEU A 20 -4.28 2.09 7.08
N LEU A 21 -5.61 2.05 7.05
CA LEU A 21 -6.41 3.22 6.70
C LEU A 21 -6.21 4.33 7.74
N GLY A 22 -5.98 5.55 7.26
CA GLY A 22 -5.65 6.69 8.11
C GLY A 22 -4.16 6.84 8.42
N CYS A 23 -3.35 5.77 8.32
CA CYS A 23 -1.90 5.87 8.46
C CYS A 23 -1.28 6.74 7.36
N ILE A 24 -0.09 7.31 7.65
CA ILE A 24 0.60 8.24 6.77
C ILE A 24 1.77 7.55 6.08
N LEU A 25 1.88 7.71 4.77
CA LEU A 25 3.14 7.54 4.06
C LEU A 25 3.85 8.89 3.98
N GLU A 26 5.07 8.95 4.52
CA GLU A 26 5.94 10.12 4.47
C GLU A 26 7.08 9.85 3.50
N ARG A 27 7.20 10.66 2.46
CA ARG A 27 8.15 10.50 1.37
C ARG A 27 9.07 11.71 1.28
N GLU A 28 10.37 11.48 1.34
CA GLU A 28 11.40 12.51 1.14
C GLU A 28 11.96 12.41 -0.29
N ILE A 29 11.82 13.47 -1.08
CA ILE A 29 12.32 13.56 -2.45
C ILE A 29 13.00 14.91 -2.66
N ASN A 30 14.26 14.91 -3.05
CA ASN A 30 15.03 16.14 -3.35
C ASN A 30 14.93 17.22 -2.23
N GLY A 31 14.98 16.77 -0.97
CA GLY A 31 14.89 17.66 0.20
C GLY A 31 13.49 18.18 0.50
N LYS A 32 12.46 17.70 -0.20
CA LYS A 32 11.05 18.01 0.07
C LYS A 32 10.36 16.83 0.74
N THR A 33 9.51 17.10 1.69
CA THR A 33 8.66 16.11 2.34
C THR A 33 7.27 16.12 1.73
N ILE A 34 6.78 14.93 1.37
CA ILE A 34 5.41 14.69 0.93
C ILE A 34 4.76 13.79 1.97
N ARG A 35 3.58 14.13 2.43
CA ARG A 35 2.80 13.32 3.37
C ARG A 35 1.44 13.02 2.78
N VAL A 36 1.09 11.73 2.75
CA VAL A 36 -0.18 11.27 2.20
C VAL A 36 -0.85 10.31 3.18
N ARG A 37 -2.17 10.41 3.31
CA ARG A 37 -3.00 9.51 4.12
C ARG A 37 -3.41 8.30 3.27
N ILE A 38 -3.27 7.09 3.79
CA ILE A 38 -3.79 5.88 3.15
C ILE A 38 -5.31 5.87 3.29
N VAL A 39 -6.02 5.79 2.17
CA VAL A 39 -7.50 5.81 2.13
C VAL A 39 -8.10 4.55 1.53
N GLU A 40 -7.29 3.70 0.87
CA GLU A 40 -7.74 2.45 0.27
C GLU A 40 -6.62 1.41 0.27
N THR A 41 -6.97 0.16 0.65
CA THR A 41 -6.05 -0.97 0.75
C THR A 41 -6.69 -2.26 0.23
N GLU A 42 -5.86 -3.23 -0.18
CA GLU A 42 -6.27 -4.62 -0.43
C GLU A 42 -5.30 -5.59 0.21
N ALA A 43 -5.85 -6.65 0.84
CA ALA A 43 -5.05 -7.71 1.44
C ALA A 43 -4.78 -8.84 0.46
N TYR A 44 -3.60 -9.45 0.57
CA TYR A 44 -3.14 -10.60 -0.19
C TYR A 44 -2.27 -11.50 0.68
N ASP A 45 -2.46 -12.82 0.62
CA ASP A 45 -1.59 -13.78 1.28
C ASP A 45 -1.33 -15.02 0.39
N GLU A 46 -0.48 -15.92 0.85
CA GLU A 46 -0.05 -17.11 0.10
C GLU A 46 -1.15 -18.16 -0.10
N THR A 47 -2.28 -18.08 0.62
CA THR A 47 -3.42 -18.99 0.46
C THR A 47 -4.42 -18.45 -0.57
N ASP A 48 -4.26 -17.20 -1.00
CA ASP A 48 -5.15 -16.49 -1.90
C ASP A 48 -4.71 -16.65 -3.36
N ALA A 49 -5.57 -17.26 -4.18
CA ALA A 49 -5.30 -17.50 -5.60
C ALA A 49 -5.05 -16.21 -6.43
N ALA A 50 -5.45 -15.03 -5.92
CA ALA A 50 -5.17 -13.73 -6.54
C ALA A 50 -3.81 -13.15 -6.13
N SER A 51 -3.13 -13.75 -5.14
CA SER A 51 -1.84 -13.27 -4.65
C SER A 51 -0.67 -13.69 -5.54
N HIS A 52 0.32 -12.83 -5.67
CA HIS A 52 1.59 -13.19 -6.29
C HIS A 52 2.34 -14.30 -5.53
N SER A 53 2.14 -14.42 -4.23
CA SER A 53 2.76 -15.43 -3.37
C SER A 53 2.05 -16.78 -3.39
N TYR A 54 0.88 -16.91 -4.02
CA TYR A 54 0.08 -18.16 -4.07
C TYR A 54 0.88 -19.37 -4.57
N LYS A 55 1.77 -19.16 -5.54
CA LYS A 55 2.65 -20.21 -6.08
C LYS A 55 3.95 -20.38 -5.30
N GLY A 56 4.04 -19.78 -4.12
CA GLY A 56 5.21 -19.83 -3.26
C GLY A 56 6.25 -18.76 -3.58
N LYS A 57 7.41 -18.92 -2.95
CA LYS A 57 8.53 -17.98 -3.05
C LYS A 57 9.24 -18.09 -4.40
N THR A 58 9.44 -16.96 -5.05
CA THR A 58 10.20 -16.80 -6.30
C THR A 58 11.12 -15.59 -6.18
N PRO A 59 12.10 -15.35 -7.07
CA PRO A 59 12.89 -14.12 -7.07
C PRO A 59 12.04 -12.83 -7.11
N ARG A 60 10.86 -12.88 -7.72
CA ARG A 60 9.93 -11.76 -7.77
C ARG A 60 9.23 -11.53 -6.42
N THR A 61 8.86 -12.58 -5.72
CA THR A 61 7.99 -12.54 -4.54
C THR A 61 8.74 -12.70 -3.22
N GLU A 62 10.06 -12.91 -3.25
CA GLU A 62 10.85 -13.20 -2.05
C GLU A 62 10.69 -12.14 -0.93
N ILE A 63 10.51 -10.87 -1.30
CA ILE A 63 10.27 -9.78 -0.34
C ILE A 63 8.99 -10.02 0.46
N MET A 64 7.94 -10.57 -0.17
CA MET A 64 6.67 -10.87 0.53
C MET A 64 6.84 -11.93 1.63
N PHE A 65 7.89 -12.77 1.55
CA PHE A 65 8.22 -13.79 2.55
C PHE A 65 9.28 -13.31 3.56
N GLY A 66 9.68 -12.03 3.46
CA GLY A 66 10.65 -11.38 4.35
C GLY A 66 10.05 -10.95 5.69
N ASP A 67 10.74 -10.04 6.36
CA ASP A 67 10.26 -9.43 7.59
C ASP A 67 9.10 -8.45 7.28
N PRO A 68 8.07 -8.34 8.16
CA PRO A 68 7.00 -7.35 8.00
C PRO A 68 7.55 -5.93 8.08
N GLY A 69 6.92 -5.00 7.33
CA GLY A 69 7.34 -3.60 7.28
C GLY A 69 8.28 -3.26 6.13
N TYR A 70 8.62 -4.24 5.30
CA TYR A 70 9.33 -3.98 4.05
C TYR A 70 8.36 -3.66 2.92
N LEU A 71 8.80 -2.86 1.96
CA LEU A 71 8.01 -2.50 0.79
C LEU A 71 8.21 -3.52 -0.34
N TYR A 72 7.13 -4.11 -0.81
CA TYR A 72 7.12 -4.92 -2.03
C TYR A 72 6.61 -4.09 -3.21
N VAL A 73 7.49 -3.78 -4.16
CA VAL A 73 7.17 -3.02 -5.36
C VAL A 73 7.25 -3.92 -6.58
N TYR A 74 6.21 -3.92 -7.41
CA TYR A 74 6.19 -4.69 -8.63
C TYR A 74 5.76 -3.87 -9.84
N PHE A 75 6.29 -4.26 -11.00
CA PHE A 75 5.96 -3.66 -12.29
C PHE A 75 4.75 -4.35 -12.91
N THR A 76 3.80 -3.60 -13.42
CA THR A 76 2.55 -4.11 -13.98
C THR A 76 2.15 -3.38 -15.25
N TYR A 77 1.44 -4.06 -16.14
CA TYR A 77 0.97 -3.56 -17.45
C TYR A 77 2.07 -2.96 -18.33
N GLY A 78 3.34 -3.34 -18.14
CA GLY A 78 4.46 -2.85 -18.94
C GLY A 78 4.84 -1.38 -18.74
N MET A 79 4.22 -0.65 -17.81
CA MET A 79 4.46 0.79 -17.64
C MET A 79 4.25 1.35 -16.23
N HIS A 80 3.75 0.57 -15.28
CA HIS A 80 3.38 1.08 -13.97
C HIS A 80 3.98 0.27 -12.83
N TYR A 81 4.15 0.92 -11.68
CA TYR A 81 4.50 0.27 -10.43
C TYR A 81 3.30 0.27 -9.48
N CYS A 82 3.25 -0.74 -8.62
CA CYS A 82 2.36 -0.82 -7.47
C CYS A 82 3.19 -1.16 -6.24
N CYS A 83 2.81 -0.66 -5.07
CA CYS A 83 3.53 -0.88 -3.83
C CYS A 83 2.64 -1.53 -2.76
N ASN A 84 3.26 -2.42 -1.98
CA ASN A 84 2.60 -3.17 -0.92
C ASN A 84 3.46 -3.12 0.34
N VAL A 85 2.80 -3.09 1.48
CA VAL A 85 3.44 -3.27 2.79
C VAL A 85 3.45 -4.75 3.12
N VAL A 86 4.63 -5.35 3.29
CA VAL A 86 4.78 -6.76 3.71
C VAL A 86 4.25 -6.91 5.14
N THR A 87 3.44 -7.95 5.36
CA THR A 87 2.77 -8.24 6.64
C THR A 87 2.90 -9.73 7.00
N GLY A 88 2.41 -10.09 8.16
CA GLY A 88 2.50 -11.48 8.63
C GLY A 88 3.87 -11.80 9.25
N LYS A 89 4.03 -13.02 9.71
CA LYS A 89 5.30 -13.50 10.25
C LYS A 89 6.28 -13.76 9.11
N LYS A 90 7.57 -13.53 9.37
CA LYS A 90 8.63 -13.93 8.42
C LYS A 90 8.45 -15.37 7.95
N GLY A 91 8.52 -15.57 6.64
CA GLY A 91 8.29 -16.87 5.99
C GLY A 91 6.86 -17.07 5.49
N THR A 92 5.91 -16.16 5.79
CA THR A 92 4.57 -16.15 5.20
C THR A 92 4.49 -15.12 4.09
N GLY A 93 4.02 -15.53 2.90
CA GLY A 93 3.92 -14.65 1.74
C GLY A 93 2.69 -13.75 1.79
N ALA A 94 2.75 -12.68 2.58
CA ALA A 94 1.61 -11.79 2.80
C ALA A 94 1.97 -10.31 2.63
N ALA A 95 1.06 -9.52 2.07
CA ALA A 95 1.23 -8.08 1.91
C ALA A 95 -0.11 -7.36 1.76
N VAL A 96 -0.10 -6.06 2.05
CA VAL A 96 -1.23 -5.15 1.85
C VAL A 96 -0.88 -4.17 0.73
N LEU A 97 -1.62 -4.21 -0.36
CA LEU A 97 -1.52 -3.25 -1.46
C LEU A 97 -2.08 -1.90 -1.02
N ILE A 98 -1.30 -0.84 -1.20
CA ILE A 98 -1.80 0.53 -1.07
C ILE A 98 -2.43 0.93 -2.41
N ARG A 99 -3.75 1.16 -2.40
CA ARG A 99 -4.50 1.44 -3.64
C ARG A 99 -4.70 2.91 -3.91
N ALA A 100 -4.97 3.67 -2.88
CA ALA A 100 -5.18 5.11 -3.01
C ALA A 100 -4.72 5.85 -1.76
N VAL A 101 -4.28 7.08 -1.96
CA VAL A 101 -3.85 7.97 -0.89
C VAL A 101 -4.41 9.38 -1.12
N GLU A 102 -4.61 10.11 -0.04
CA GLU A 102 -5.05 11.50 -0.01
C GLU A 102 -3.85 12.39 0.37
N PRO A 103 -3.48 13.40 -0.43
CA PRO A 103 -2.42 14.33 -0.08
C PRO A 103 -2.75 15.13 1.19
N ILE A 104 -1.78 15.25 2.10
CA ILE A 104 -1.86 16.11 3.31
C ILE A 104 -0.84 17.24 3.18
N GLU A 105 0.34 16.93 2.66
CA GLU A 105 1.44 17.88 2.50
C GLU A 105 2.21 17.58 1.22
N GLY A 106 2.71 18.60 0.54
CA GLY A 106 3.52 18.45 -0.68
C GLY A 106 2.72 18.16 -1.94
N GLU A 107 1.41 18.44 -1.98
CA GLU A 107 0.55 18.19 -3.16
C GLU A 107 1.08 18.89 -4.42
N GLN A 108 1.59 20.13 -4.32
CA GLN A 108 2.14 20.82 -5.48
C GLN A 108 3.32 20.06 -6.10
N TYR A 109 4.19 19.47 -5.28
CA TYR A 109 5.28 18.65 -5.79
C TYR A 109 4.80 17.38 -6.49
N MET A 110 3.75 16.74 -5.97
CA MET A 110 3.10 15.61 -6.64
C MET A 110 2.51 16.02 -8.00
N GLN A 111 1.94 17.24 -8.10
CA GLN A 111 1.43 17.80 -9.36
C GLN A 111 2.54 18.13 -10.36
N ASP A 112 3.72 18.57 -9.89
CA ASP A 112 4.89 18.79 -10.74
C ASP A 112 5.37 17.48 -11.40
N ILE A 113 5.28 16.36 -10.67
CA ILE A 113 5.62 15.02 -11.18
C ILE A 113 4.50 14.48 -12.11
N ARG A 114 3.26 14.67 -11.71
CA ARG A 114 2.06 14.27 -12.46
C ARG A 114 1.23 15.51 -12.77
N PRO A 115 1.21 16.02 -14.00
CA PRO A 115 0.50 17.26 -14.34
C PRO A 115 -1.03 17.06 -14.37
N VAL A 116 -1.59 16.62 -13.24
CA VAL A 116 -3.02 16.45 -12.96
C VAL A 116 -3.32 16.97 -11.56
N SER A 117 -4.57 17.30 -11.25
CA SER A 117 -4.99 17.84 -9.95
C SER A 117 -6.11 17.05 -9.32
N GLY A 118 -6.37 17.33 -8.04
CA GLY A 118 -7.43 16.71 -7.26
C GLY A 118 -7.28 15.20 -7.18
N VAL A 119 -8.38 14.49 -7.10
CA VAL A 119 -8.40 13.03 -6.86
C VAL A 119 -7.60 12.21 -7.88
N GLN A 120 -7.47 12.70 -9.13
CA GLN A 120 -6.72 12.00 -10.17
C GLN A 120 -5.22 11.89 -9.87
N LEU A 121 -4.73 12.66 -8.93
CA LEU A 121 -3.33 12.67 -8.53
C LEU A 121 -2.90 11.33 -7.94
N SER A 122 -3.76 10.71 -7.10
CA SER A 122 -3.38 9.54 -6.30
C SER A 122 -4.50 8.52 -6.04
N ASN A 123 -5.66 8.61 -6.73
CA ASN A 123 -6.78 7.69 -6.59
C ASN A 123 -6.61 6.41 -7.41
N GLY A 124 -5.50 5.72 -7.21
CA GLY A 124 -5.19 4.43 -7.85
C GLY A 124 -3.76 4.00 -7.59
N PRO A 125 -3.47 2.68 -7.57
CA PRO A 125 -2.18 2.16 -7.12
C PRO A 125 -1.01 2.59 -8.00
N ALA A 126 -1.20 2.66 -9.31
CA ALA A 126 -0.19 3.18 -10.23
C ALA A 126 -0.02 4.69 -10.12
N LYS A 127 -1.11 5.42 -9.90
CA LYS A 127 -1.11 6.88 -9.78
C LYS A 127 -0.33 7.34 -8.54
N LEU A 128 -0.61 6.73 -7.38
CA LEU A 128 0.10 7.06 -6.15
C LEU A 128 1.60 6.72 -6.24
N CYS A 129 1.97 5.58 -6.84
CA CYS A 129 3.38 5.23 -7.04
C CYS A 129 4.08 6.25 -7.93
N GLN A 130 3.42 6.72 -8.98
CA GLN A 130 3.95 7.75 -9.86
C GLN A 130 4.08 9.10 -9.12
N ALA A 131 3.04 9.53 -8.39
CA ALA A 131 3.04 10.81 -7.67
C ALA A 131 4.07 10.87 -6.52
N LEU A 132 4.44 9.71 -5.94
CA LEU A 132 5.42 9.58 -4.87
C LEU A 132 6.79 9.09 -5.37
N GLU A 133 7.00 8.99 -6.68
CA GLU A 133 8.21 8.40 -7.29
C GLU A 133 8.59 7.05 -6.66
N ILE A 134 7.60 6.18 -6.47
CA ILE A 134 7.82 4.82 -5.98
C ILE A 134 8.03 3.89 -7.18
N ASP A 135 9.23 3.34 -7.31
CA ASP A 135 9.60 2.40 -8.35
C ASP A 135 10.43 1.22 -7.78
N LYS A 136 11.02 0.42 -8.66
CA LYS A 136 11.81 -0.76 -8.27
C LYS A 136 12.99 -0.47 -7.32
N ARG A 137 13.49 0.78 -7.25
CA ARG A 137 14.58 1.16 -6.35
C ARG A 137 14.18 1.07 -4.88
N LEU A 138 12.86 1.20 -4.60
CA LEU A 138 12.30 1.05 -3.26
C LEU A 138 11.80 -0.39 -2.97
N ASN A 139 11.97 -1.35 -3.88
CA ASN A 139 11.61 -2.73 -3.58
C ASN A 139 12.54 -3.31 -2.51
N GLY A 140 11.99 -3.78 -1.39
CA GLY A 140 12.74 -4.24 -0.23
C GLY A 140 13.19 -3.12 0.72
N HIS A 141 12.67 -1.89 0.57
CA HIS A 141 12.93 -0.78 1.49
C HIS A 141 12.22 -1.00 2.83
N ASP A 142 12.91 -0.72 3.95
CA ASP A 142 12.36 -0.74 5.31
C ASP A 142 11.53 0.53 5.58
N LEU A 143 10.22 0.36 5.76
CA LEU A 143 9.27 1.47 5.98
C LEU A 143 9.40 2.14 7.37
N SER A 144 10.30 1.68 8.22
CA SER A 144 10.66 2.39 9.45
C SER A 144 11.70 3.50 9.22
N ASP A 145 12.29 3.57 8.02
CA ASP A 145 13.40 4.48 7.71
C ASP A 145 13.14 5.30 6.42
N GLY A 146 13.94 6.35 6.21
CA GLY A 146 13.87 7.15 4.98
C GLY A 146 14.40 6.39 3.74
N PRO A 147 14.05 6.81 2.57
CA PRO A 147 13.29 8.00 2.19
C PRO A 147 11.76 7.82 2.11
N LEU A 148 11.20 6.67 2.48
CA LEU A 148 9.76 6.42 2.54
C LEU A 148 9.41 5.75 3.87
N ARG A 149 8.65 6.43 4.74
CA ARG A 149 8.25 5.90 6.04
C ARG A 149 6.75 5.63 6.12
N LEU A 150 6.39 4.58 6.85
CA LEU A 150 5.02 4.35 7.29
C LEU A 150 4.88 4.85 8.74
N VAL A 151 4.05 5.88 8.94
CA VAL A 151 3.77 6.47 10.23
C VAL A 151 2.39 6.03 10.69
N LEU A 152 2.36 5.19 11.73
CA LEU A 152 1.11 4.68 12.29
C LEU A 152 0.29 5.83 12.90
N GLN A 153 -1.02 5.74 12.78
CA GLN A 153 -2.01 6.62 13.38
C GLN A 153 -2.97 5.79 14.24
N ASP A 154 -3.77 6.47 15.05
CA ASP A 154 -4.86 5.82 15.76
C ASP A 154 -5.80 5.14 14.75
N PRO A 155 -6.31 3.93 15.08
CA PRO A 155 -7.23 3.22 14.20
C PRO A 155 -8.45 4.06 13.85
N VAL A 156 -8.84 4.04 12.59
CA VAL A 156 -10.10 4.63 12.14
C VAL A 156 -11.26 3.80 12.69
N ASP A 157 -12.34 4.47 13.08
CA ASP A 157 -13.56 3.83 13.55
C ASP A 157 -14.10 2.86 12.47
N SER A 158 -14.46 1.66 12.86
CA SER A 158 -14.96 0.62 11.95
C SER A 158 -16.14 1.04 11.11
N ASP A 159 -17.00 1.91 11.65
CA ASP A 159 -18.20 2.42 10.96
C ASP A 159 -17.86 3.37 9.79
N LEU A 160 -16.63 3.88 9.77
CA LEU A 160 -16.11 4.71 8.70
C LEU A 160 -15.32 3.90 7.65
N ILE A 161 -15.29 2.56 7.78
CA ILE A 161 -14.58 1.68 6.86
C ILE A 161 -15.57 0.84 6.06
N THR A 162 -15.51 0.93 4.74
CA THR A 162 -16.23 0.01 3.85
C THR A 162 -15.32 -1.16 3.47
N GLN A 163 -15.86 -2.38 3.60
CA GLN A 163 -15.25 -3.63 3.16
C GLN A 163 -15.97 -4.17 1.92
N THR A 164 -15.21 -4.54 0.87
CA THR A 164 -15.79 -4.97 -0.41
C THR A 164 -14.86 -5.92 -1.18
N LYS A 165 -15.29 -6.32 -2.37
CA LYS A 165 -14.51 -7.13 -3.31
C LYS A 165 -13.32 -6.33 -3.84
N ARG A 166 -12.20 -7.03 -4.09
CA ARG A 166 -10.99 -6.45 -4.67
C ARG A 166 -11.16 -6.12 -6.16
N VAL A 167 -10.34 -5.19 -6.64
CA VAL A 167 -10.43 -4.65 -8.00
C VAL A 167 -9.33 -5.21 -8.90
N GLY A 168 -9.66 -5.53 -10.15
CA GLY A 168 -8.69 -5.90 -11.18
C GLY A 168 -8.07 -7.29 -11.02
N ILE A 169 -8.67 -8.17 -10.21
CA ILE A 169 -8.24 -9.56 -10.01
C ILE A 169 -9.09 -10.52 -10.85
N SER A 170 -8.48 -11.63 -11.30
CA SER A 170 -9.15 -12.68 -12.06
C SER A 170 -9.59 -13.89 -11.23
N GLN A 171 -8.96 -14.10 -10.08
CA GLN A 171 -9.21 -15.20 -9.13
C GLN A 171 -9.72 -14.66 -7.80
N ALA A 172 -10.30 -15.53 -6.96
CA ALA A 172 -10.78 -15.22 -5.61
C ALA A 172 -11.63 -13.93 -5.52
N LYS A 173 -12.47 -13.66 -6.53
CA LYS A 173 -13.24 -12.41 -6.72
C LYS A 173 -14.27 -12.16 -5.62
N ASP A 174 -14.69 -13.20 -4.91
CA ASP A 174 -15.74 -13.10 -3.89
C ASP A 174 -15.18 -12.79 -2.49
N VAL A 175 -13.86 -12.80 -2.33
CA VAL A 175 -13.21 -12.48 -1.06
C VAL A 175 -13.27 -10.96 -0.84
N LEU A 176 -13.80 -10.54 0.32
CA LEU A 176 -13.99 -9.13 0.67
C LEU A 176 -12.72 -8.58 1.35
N TRP A 177 -11.62 -8.51 0.63
CA TRP A 177 -10.32 -8.05 1.16
C TRP A 177 -9.86 -6.70 0.59
N ARG A 178 -10.80 -5.87 0.17
CA ARG A 178 -10.59 -4.45 -0.13
C ARG A 178 -11.28 -3.62 0.94
N PHE A 179 -10.56 -2.64 1.46
CA PHE A 179 -11.00 -1.75 2.53
C PHE A 179 -10.73 -0.30 2.12
N TYR A 180 -11.66 0.60 2.45
CA TYR A 180 -11.47 2.02 2.17
C TYR A 180 -12.28 2.90 3.14
N LEU A 181 -11.84 4.17 3.27
CA LEU A 181 -12.55 5.17 4.05
C LEU A 181 -13.84 5.55 3.34
N THR A 182 -14.97 5.31 4.01
CA THR A 182 -16.32 5.59 3.48
C THR A 182 -16.47 7.08 3.16
N GLY A 183 -16.88 7.40 1.93
CA GLY A 183 -17.11 8.78 1.50
C GLY A 183 -15.86 9.59 1.15
N ASN A 184 -14.64 9.01 1.26
CA ASN A 184 -13.44 9.72 0.87
C ASN A 184 -13.33 9.78 -0.66
N GLU A 185 -13.13 10.99 -1.21
CA GLU A 185 -13.13 11.26 -2.65
C GLU A 185 -11.94 10.63 -3.39
N TYR A 186 -10.82 10.39 -2.70
CA TYR A 186 -9.60 9.79 -3.27
C TYR A 186 -9.69 8.28 -3.44
N VAL A 187 -10.73 7.62 -2.94
CA VAL A 187 -10.95 6.18 -3.18
C VAL A 187 -11.04 5.91 -4.67
N SER A 188 -10.34 4.87 -5.14
CA SER A 188 -10.30 4.55 -6.57
C SER A 188 -11.69 4.15 -7.08
N LYS A 189 -12.06 4.69 -8.25
CA LYS A 189 -13.29 4.26 -8.94
C LYS A 189 -13.08 2.87 -9.52
N VAL A 190 -14.09 2.02 -9.43
CA VAL A 190 -14.16 0.68 -10.01
C VAL A 190 -14.77 0.76 -11.39
#